data_8f82704cb60547bba39282efe83c586f
#
_entry.id   8f82704cb60547bba39282efe83c586f
#
_cell.length_a   1.000
_cell.length_b   1.000
_cell.length_c   1.000
_cell.angle_alpha   90.00
_cell.angle_beta   90.00
_cell.angle_gamma   90.00
#
_symmetry.space_group_name_H-M   'P 1'
#
loop_
_entity.id
_entity.type
_entity.pdbx_description
1 polymer ?
#
loop_
_entity_poly.entity_id
_entity_poly.type
_entity_poly.pdbx_seq_one_letter_code
_entity_poly.pdbx_strand_id
1 'polypeptide(L)'
;LTPEKLLQDLYARPNWLATITQRWTPEKRALLLRGRDHPFTVGDVPLLDEAAELLGDDPVGDRTAREREREAKRNLENAQAAIRNMGVEGLVDARQLAESFAEGAGVRATAAELAVSDRTWTFGHIVVDEAQELSPMQWRMLVRKNPLKSFTIVGDVAQVASAAGSADWGETL
;
A
#
# COMPACT_ATOMS: atom_id res chain seq x y z
N LEU A 1 -12.46 3.21 9.72
CA LEU A 1 -12.85 2.25 8.70
C LEU A 1 -11.65 1.98 7.83
N THR A 2 -11.20 0.71 7.71
CA THR A 2 -10.07 0.37 6.84
C THR A 2 -10.56 -0.07 5.45
N PRO A 3 -9.73 0.06 4.41
CA PRO A 3 -10.05 -0.40 3.05
C PRO A 3 -10.46 -1.87 3.01
N GLU A 4 -9.74 -2.71 3.75
CA GLU A 4 -10.00 -4.15 3.82
C GLU A 4 -11.39 -4.42 4.40
N LYS A 5 -11.71 -3.78 5.52
CA LYS A 5 -13.02 -3.93 6.16
C LYS A 5 -14.16 -3.42 5.29
N LEU A 6 -13.92 -2.32 4.56
CA LEU A 6 -14.89 -1.78 3.61
C LEU A 6 -15.23 -2.80 2.52
N LEU A 7 -14.21 -3.37 1.87
CA LEU A 7 -14.40 -4.33 0.80
C LEU A 7 -14.97 -5.67 1.30
N GLN A 8 -14.49 -6.18 2.43
CA GLN A 8 -15.04 -7.41 3.04
C GLN A 8 -16.52 -7.25 3.39
N ASP A 9 -16.90 -6.12 4.00
CA ASP A 9 -18.28 -5.83 4.33
C ASP A 9 -19.16 -5.66 3.07
N LEU A 10 -18.63 -5.05 2.02
CA LEU A 10 -19.31 -4.88 0.75
C LEU A 10 -19.61 -6.23 0.08
N TYR A 11 -18.59 -7.08 -0.04
CA TYR A 11 -18.71 -8.39 -0.68
C TYR A 11 -19.59 -9.37 0.12
N ALA A 12 -19.65 -9.22 1.44
CA ALA A 12 -20.46 -10.08 2.30
C ALA A 12 -21.94 -9.63 2.43
N ARG A 13 -22.31 -8.45 1.90
CA ARG A 13 -23.65 -7.89 2.07
C ARG A 13 -24.37 -7.71 0.72
N PRO A 14 -25.19 -8.70 0.28
CA PRO A 14 -25.87 -8.66 -1.01
C PRO A 14 -26.70 -7.40 -1.23
N ASN A 15 -27.42 -6.95 -0.19
CA ASN A 15 -28.27 -5.76 -0.28
C ASN A 15 -27.45 -4.49 -0.48
N TRP A 16 -26.32 -4.37 0.19
CA TRP A 16 -25.43 -3.21 0.02
C TRP A 16 -24.80 -3.21 -1.37
N LEU A 17 -24.30 -4.37 -1.80
CA LEU A 17 -23.76 -4.53 -3.14
C LEU A 17 -24.81 -4.19 -4.22
N ALA A 18 -26.07 -4.64 -4.03
CA ALA A 18 -27.15 -4.32 -4.95
C ALA A 18 -27.46 -2.80 -5.04
N THR A 19 -27.35 -2.08 -3.91
CA THR A 19 -27.58 -0.64 -3.87
C THR A 19 -26.57 0.14 -4.69
N ILE A 20 -25.28 -0.26 -4.65
CA ILE A 20 -24.22 0.47 -5.38
C ILE A 20 -24.04 -0.03 -6.82
N THR A 21 -24.52 -1.22 -7.15
CA THR A 21 -24.44 -1.83 -8.49
C THR A 21 -25.80 -1.95 -9.15
N GLN A 22 -26.65 -0.93 -9.05
CA GLN A 22 -28.03 -0.96 -9.57
C GLN A 22 -28.12 -1.29 -11.07
N ARG A 23 -27.11 -0.89 -11.85
CA ARG A 23 -27.06 -1.14 -13.30
C ARG A 23 -26.52 -2.53 -13.66
N TRP A 24 -26.09 -3.32 -12.67
CA TRP A 24 -25.56 -4.66 -12.91
C TRP A 24 -26.65 -5.71 -12.82
N THR A 25 -26.50 -6.78 -13.59
CA THR A 25 -27.39 -7.93 -13.48
C THR A 25 -27.14 -8.70 -12.19
N PRO A 26 -28.11 -9.47 -11.66
CA PRO A 26 -27.91 -10.32 -10.49
C PRO A 26 -26.75 -11.29 -10.62
N GLU A 27 -26.55 -11.85 -11.83
CA GLU A 27 -25.47 -12.79 -12.12
C GLU A 27 -24.10 -12.14 -11.97
N LYS A 28 -23.93 -10.90 -12.49
CA LYS A 28 -22.68 -10.14 -12.33
C LYS A 28 -22.42 -9.82 -10.86
N ARG A 29 -23.45 -9.48 -10.08
CA ARG A 29 -23.30 -9.24 -8.64
C ARG A 29 -22.90 -10.49 -7.88
N ALA A 30 -23.45 -11.65 -8.26
CA ALA A 30 -23.15 -12.92 -7.63
C ALA A 30 -21.65 -13.27 -7.70
N LEU A 31 -20.94 -12.83 -8.76
CA LEU A 31 -19.50 -13.06 -8.91
C LEU A 31 -18.65 -12.33 -7.84
N LEU A 32 -19.18 -11.25 -7.26
CA LEU A 32 -18.48 -10.50 -6.21
C LEU A 32 -18.82 -10.97 -4.80
N LEU A 33 -19.93 -11.72 -4.64
CA LEU A 33 -20.38 -12.16 -3.32
C LEU A 33 -19.42 -13.21 -2.76
N ARG A 34 -18.89 -12.95 -1.57
CA ARG A 34 -18.01 -13.86 -0.83
C ARG A 34 -18.09 -13.60 0.68
N GLY A 35 -17.71 -14.58 1.47
CA GLY A 35 -17.69 -14.45 2.93
C GLY A 35 -16.65 -13.42 3.40
N ARG A 36 -16.86 -12.89 4.59
CA ARG A 36 -15.93 -11.90 5.18
C ARG A 36 -14.51 -12.41 5.35
N ASP A 37 -14.37 -13.71 5.64
CA ASP A 37 -13.07 -14.33 5.87
C ASP A 37 -12.41 -14.84 4.58
N HIS A 38 -13.01 -14.55 3.42
CA HIS A 38 -12.44 -14.92 2.15
C HIS A 38 -11.18 -14.08 1.89
N PRO A 39 -10.05 -14.70 1.51
CA PRO A 39 -8.82 -13.97 1.24
C PRO A 39 -8.99 -13.04 0.04
N PHE A 40 -8.26 -11.91 0.08
CA PHE A 40 -8.18 -11.02 -1.07
C PHE A 40 -7.42 -11.67 -2.21
N THR A 41 -7.82 -11.32 -3.42
CA THR A 41 -7.19 -11.74 -4.66
C THR A 41 -6.35 -10.60 -5.25
N VAL A 42 -5.53 -10.90 -6.24
CA VAL A 42 -4.76 -9.88 -6.98
C VAL A 42 -5.68 -8.82 -7.60
N GLY A 43 -6.88 -9.22 -8.04
CA GLY A 43 -7.90 -8.31 -8.57
C GLY A 43 -8.48 -7.32 -7.55
N ASP A 44 -8.36 -7.60 -6.24
CA ASP A 44 -8.83 -6.70 -5.20
C ASP A 44 -7.80 -5.61 -4.85
N VAL A 45 -6.52 -5.79 -5.21
CA VAL A 45 -5.43 -4.85 -4.86
C VAL A 45 -5.70 -3.43 -5.36
N PRO A 46 -6.09 -3.21 -6.63
CA PRO A 46 -6.40 -1.85 -7.09
C PRO A 46 -7.62 -1.24 -6.41
N LEU A 47 -8.58 -2.07 -5.99
CA LEU A 47 -9.76 -1.60 -5.25
C LEU A 47 -9.40 -1.24 -3.80
N LEU A 48 -8.50 -1.99 -3.17
CA LEU A 48 -7.96 -1.66 -1.86
C LEU A 48 -7.17 -0.36 -1.89
N ASP A 49 -6.33 -0.16 -2.91
CA ASP A 49 -5.56 1.08 -3.10
C ASP A 49 -6.49 2.29 -3.31
N GLU A 50 -7.52 2.17 -4.16
CA GLU A 50 -8.50 3.23 -4.37
C GLU A 50 -9.33 3.51 -3.12
N ALA A 51 -9.78 2.47 -2.41
CA ALA A 51 -10.51 2.63 -1.16
C ALA A 51 -9.67 3.33 -0.10
N ALA A 52 -8.39 3.00 -0.04
CA ALA A 52 -7.44 3.63 0.86
C ALA A 52 -7.22 5.11 0.54
N GLU A 53 -7.15 5.47 -0.74
CA GLU A 53 -7.05 6.86 -1.20
C GLU A 53 -8.30 7.67 -0.83
N LEU A 54 -9.47 7.10 -1.05
CA LEU A 54 -10.74 7.76 -0.77
C LEU A 54 -11.05 7.89 0.73
N LEU A 55 -10.60 6.94 1.54
CA LEU A 55 -10.77 6.97 3.00
C LEU A 55 -9.77 7.90 3.69
N GLY A 56 -8.67 8.26 3.01
CA GLY A 56 -7.58 9.03 3.58
C GLY A 56 -6.71 8.22 4.53
N ASP A 57 -5.78 8.91 5.19
CA ASP A 57 -4.86 8.27 6.13
C ASP A 57 -5.63 7.64 7.30
N ASP A 58 -5.42 6.33 7.46
CA ASP A 58 -6.01 5.59 8.57
C ASP A 58 -5.35 6.04 9.89
N PRO A 59 -6.13 6.16 10.99
CA PRO A 59 -5.58 6.30 12.34
C PRO A 59 -4.56 5.19 12.73
N VAL A 60 -4.43 4.11 11.97
CA VAL A 60 -3.37 3.11 12.11
C VAL A 60 -2.00 3.67 11.74
N GLY A 61 -1.91 4.56 10.75
CA GLY A 61 -0.67 5.31 10.46
C GLY A 61 -0.23 6.16 11.64
N ASP A 62 -1.18 6.72 12.38
CA ASP A 62 -0.92 7.45 13.64
C ASP A 62 -0.47 6.50 14.77
N ARG A 63 -0.90 5.23 14.78
CA ARG A 63 -0.42 4.22 15.73
C ARG A 63 1.03 3.82 15.47
N THR A 64 1.41 3.57 14.23
CA THR A 64 2.80 3.27 13.87
C THR A 64 3.73 4.46 14.10
N ALA A 65 3.28 5.68 13.86
CA ALA A 65 4.02 6.89 14.21
C ALA A 65 4.22 7.01 15.73
N ARG A 66 3.17 6.80 16.51
CA ARG A 66 3.23 6.79 17.99
C ARG A 66 4.08 5.64 18.54
N GLU A 67 4.06 4.48 17.90
CA GLU A 67 4.91 3.35 18.27
C GLU A 67 6.38 3.65 17.99
N ARG A 68 6.72 4.23 16.82
CA ARG A 68 8.06 4.71 16.49
C ARG A 68 8.53 5.80 17.46
N GLU A 69 7.67 6.73 17.82
CA GLU A 69 7.98 7.78 18.79
C GLU A 69 8.25 7.20 20.18
N ARG A 70 7.45 6.23 20.63
CA ARG A 70 7.66 5.51 21.89
C ARG A 70 8.95 4.70 21.88
N GLU A 71 9.29 4.09 20.77
CA GLU A 71 10.52 3.33 20.60
C GLU A 71 11.75 4.25 20.58
N ALA A 72 11.70 5.36 19.84
CA ALA A 72 12.74 6.38 19.85
C ALA A 72 12.96 6.96 21.25
N LYS A 73 11.88 7.23 22.00
CA LYS A 73 11.97 7.69 23.39
C LYS A 73 12.63 6.64 24.30
N ARG A 74 12.24 5.36 24.19
CA ARG A 74 12.88 4.28 24.97
C ARG A 74 14.37 4.13 24.64
N ASN A 75 14.73 4.22 23.35
CA ASN A 75 16.12 4.13 22.92
C ASN A 75 16.94 5.29 23.48
N LEU A 76 16.40 6.50 23.53
CA LEU A 76 17.04 7.65 24.12
C LEU A 76 17.20 7.49 25.64
N GLU A 77 16.19 7.00 26.34
CA GLU A 77 16.24 6.72 27.79
C GLU A 77 17.29 5.66 28.12
N ASN A 78 17.36 4.60 27.31
CA ASN A 78 18.37 3.55 27.45
C ASN A 78 19.79 4.07 27.18
N ALA A 79 19.97 4.90 26.15
CA ALA A 79 21.26 5.52 25.85
C ALA A 79 21.73 6.44 26.99
N GLN A 80 20.83 7.24 27.54
CA GLN A 80 21.11 8.09 28.72
C GLN A 80 21.47 7.27 29.96
N ALA A 81 20.79 6.15 30.19
CA ALA A 81 21.11 5.24 31.30
C ALA A 81 22.49 4.59 31.10
N ALA A 82 22.81 4.17 29.89
CA ALA A 82 24.12 3.60 29.56
C ALA A 82 25.25 4.61 29.78
N ILE A 83 25.09 5.86 29.32
CA ILE A 83 26.07 6.94 29.53
C ILE A 83 26.30 7.21 31.02
N ARG A 84 25.24 7.26 31.82
CA ARG A 84 25.35 7.42 33.28
C ARG A 84 26.08 6.24 33.94
N ASN A 85 25.74 5.01 33.53
CA ASN A 85 26.36 3.82 34.11
C ASN A 85 27.84 3.68 33.74
N MET A 86 28.25 4.20 32.58
CA MET A 86 29.65 4.20 32.12
C MET A 86 30.46 5.38 32.67
N GLY A 87 29.81 6.37 33.30
CA GLY A 87 30.46 7.55 33.83
C GLY A 87 31.08 8.48 32.77
N VAL A 88 30.56 8.43 31.55
CA VAL A 88 31.02 9.22 30.40
C VAL A 88 30.10 10.39 30.07
N GLU A 89 29.43 10.90 31.08
CA GLU A 89 28.53 12.06 30.96
C GLU A 89 29.29 13.28 30.41
N GLY A 90 28.76 13.87 29.36
CA GLY A 90 29.39 15.02 28.69
C GLY A 90 30.44 14.69 27.61
N LEU A 91 30.86 13.43 27.49
CA LEU A 91 31.78 12.97 26.44
C LEU A 91 31.07 12.34 25.24
N VAL A 92 29.84 11.83 25.43
CA VAL A 92 29.03 11.17 24.40
C VAL A 92 27.64 11.78 24.39
N ASP A 93 27.16 12.14 23.21
CA ASP A 93 25.78 12.60 23.00
C ASP A 93 24.82 11.40 23.04
N ALA A 94 23.83 11.48 23.96
CA ALA A 94 22.83 10.44 24.12
C ALA A 94 21.96 10.25 22.85
N ARG A 95 21.77 11.28 22.03
CA ARG A 95 21.05 11.19 20.76
C ARG A 95 21.84 10.40 19.73
N GLN A 96 23.12 10.72 19.57
CA GLN A 96 24.01 9.97 18.67
C GLN A 96 24.11 8.50 19.06
N LEU A 97 24.17 8.21 20.36
CA LEU A 97 24.20 6.83 20.84
C LEU A 97 22.87 6.12 20.60
N ALA A 98 21.73 6.79 20.81
CA ALA A 98 20.40 6.24 20.53
C ALA A 98 20.18 5.98 19.04
N GLU A 99 20.67 6.85 18.16
CA GLU A 99 20.65 6.68 16.70
C GLU A 99 21.53 5.49 16.28
N SER A 100 22.71 5.34 16.86
CA SER A 100 23.59 4.19 16.58
C SER A 100 22.99 2.86 17.06
N PHE A 101 22.22 2.84 18.14
CA PHE A 101 21.45 1.68 18.56
C PHE A 101 20.30 1.37 17.60
N ALA A 102 19.61 2.39 17.10
CA ALA A 102 18.58 2.23 16.09
C ALA A 102 19.15 1.76 14.74
N GLU A 103 20.32 2.29 14.34
CA GLU A 103 21.04 1.86 13.12
C GLU A 103 21.66 0.46 13.26
N GLY A 104 22.13 0.09 14.44
CA GLY A 104 22.72 -1.23 14.72
C GLY A 104 21.69 -2.34 14.88
N ALA A 105 20.45 -2.01 15.22
CA ALA A 105 19.33 -2.94 15.32
C ALA A 105 18.55 -3.09 13.99
N GLY A 106 18.74 -2.17 13.05
CA GLY A 106 18.05 -2.14 11.76
C GLY A 106 18.94 -2.63 10.63
N VAL A 107 18.62 -3.79 10.06
CA VAL A 107 18.98 -4.08 8.67
C VAL A 107 18.51 -2.85 7.86
N ARG A 108 19.43 -2.16 7.16
CA ARG A 108 19.04 -1.02 6.31
C ARG A 108 18.00 -1.49 5.32
N ALA A 109 16.77 -1.04 5.49
CA ALA A 109 15.70 -1.37 4.58
C ALA A 109 16.11 -0.96 3.16
N THR A 110 15.98 -1.87 2.22
CA THR A 110 16.21 -1.56 0.81
C THR A 110 15.18 -0.54 0.32
N ALA A 111 15.47 0.15 -0.79
CA ALA A 111 14.50 1.05 -1.42
C ALA A 111 13.17 0.34 -1.73
N ALA A 112 13.22 -0.96 -2.06
CA ALA A 112 12.04 -1.78 -2.29
C ALA A 112 11.22 -2.00 -1.00
N GLU A 113 11.86 -2.28 0.12
CA GLU A 113 11.18 -2.45 1.42
C GLU A 113 10.59 -1.14 1.92
N LEU A 114 11.28 -0.02 1.71
CA LEU A 114 10.75 1.32 2.01
C LEU A 114 9.53 1.63 1.14
N ALA A 115 9.58 1.35 -0.16
CA ALA A 115 8.46 1.56 -1.07
C ALA A 115 7.23 0.71 -0.71
N VAL A 116 7.44 -0.52 -0.20
CA VAL A 116 6.35 -1.39 0.26
C VAL A 116 5.72 -0.86 1.56
N SER A 117 6.53 -0.27 2.44
CA SER A 117 6.06 0.23 3.75
C SER A 117 5.42 1.62 3.68
N ASP A 118 5.71 2.40 2.65
CA ASP A 118 5.24 3.77 2.48
C ASP A 118 4.21 3.88 1.35
N ARG A 119 2.96 4.07 1.71
CA ARG A 119 1.87 4.27 0.75
C ARG A 119 2.01 5.54 -0.09
N THR A 120 2.73 6.53 0.40
CA THR A 120 2.98 7.79 -0.33
C THR A 120 4.14 7.69 -1.31
N TRP A 121 4.88 6.56 -1.29
CA TRP A 121 5.99 6.34 -2.21
C TRP A 121 5.57 6.46 -3.67
N THR A 122 6.32 7.23 -4.43
CA THR A 122 6.12 7.43 -5.86
C THR A 122 7.35 7.04 -6.66
N PHE A 123 7.15 6.70 -7.92
CA PHE A 123 8.21 6.30 -8.84
C PHE A 123 8.43 7.39 -9.89
N GLY A 124 9.69 7.63 -10.26
CA GLY A 124 10.04 8.56 -11.34
C GLY A 124 9.77 7.99 -12.72
N HIS A 125 9.84 6.65 -12.86
CA HIS A 125 9.56 5.93 -14.10
C HIS A 125 9.02 4.53 -13.76
N ILE A 126 8.03 4.04 -14.51
CA ILE A 126 7.46 2.70 -14.37
C ILE A 126 7.58 1.96 -15.69
N VAL A 127 8.10 0.74 -15.62
CA VAL A 127 8.10 -0.20 -16.76
C VAL A 127 6.97 -1.19 -16.55
N VAL A 128 6.10 -1.29 -17.54
CA VAL A 128 4.94 -2.20 -17.53
C VAL A 128 5.14 -3.21 -18.63
N ASP A 129 5.21 -4.48 -18.27
CA ASP A 129 5.20 -5.62 -19.19
C ASP A 129 3.82 -6.27 -19.18
N GLU A 130 3.45 -6.94 -20.28
CA GLU A 130 2.12 -7.54 -20.49
C GLU A 130 0.97 -6.54 -20.21
N ALA A 131 1.16 -5.32 -20.66
CA ALA A 131 0.30 -4.20 -20.34
C ALA A 131 -1.17 -4.37 -20.78
N GLN A 132 -1.43 -5.22 -21.78
CA GLN A 132 -2.77 -5.60 -22.21
C GLN A 132 -3.57 -6.38 -21.17
N GLU A 133 -2.88 -7.01 -20.21
CA GLU A 133 -3.53 -7.76 -19.11
C GLU A 133 -4.05 -6.86 -17.99
N LEU A 134 -3.63 -5.60 -17.96
CA LEU A 134 -3.99 -4.69 -16.90
C LEU A 134 -5.43 -4.16 -17.06
N SER A 135 -6.17 -4.19 -15.97
CA SER A 135 -7.48 -3.54 -15.86
C SER A 135 -7.35 -2.02 -15.79
N PRO A 136 -8.41 -1.26 -16.12
CA PRO A 136 -8.44 0.20 -15.96
C PRO A 136 -8.12 0.66 -14.53
N MET A 137 -8.52 -0.11 -13.51
CA MET A 137 -8.21 0.21 -12.11
C MET A 137 -6.73 0.02 -11.77
N GLN A 138 -6.06 -0.99 -12.34
CA GLN A 138 -4.61 -1.16 -12.20
C GLN A 138 -3.85 -0.01 -12.86
N TRP A 139 -4.27 0.41 -14.05
CA TRP A 139 -3.73 1.60 -14.70
C TRP A 139 -3.89 2.85 -13.85
N ARG A 140 -5.06 3.08 -13.27
CA ARG A 140 -5.31 4.20 -12.38
C ARG A 140 -4.36 4.18 -11.16
N MET A 141 -4.14 3.03 -10.56
CA MET A 141 -3.18 2.84 -9.47
C MET A 141 -1.75 3.20 -9.91
N LEU A 142 -1.29 2.68 -11.07
CA LEU A 142 0.05 2.96 -11.59
C LEU A 142 0.26 4.45 -11.91
N VAL A 143 -0.73 5.10 -12.52
CA VAL A 143 -0.67 6.55 -12.82
C VAL A 143 -0.57 7.37 -11.54
N ARG A 144 -1.28 6.99 -10.48
CA ARG A 144 -1.18 7.65 -9.16
C ARG A 144 0.22 7.50 -8.56
N LYS A 145 0.84 6.32 -8.71
CA LYS A 145 2.20 6.05 -8.22
C LYS A 145 3.31 6.70 -9.06
N ASN A 146 2.97 7.27 -10.20
CA ASN A 146 3.92 7.97 -11.08
C ASN A 146 3.42 9.37 -11.46
N PRO A 147 3.63 10.37 -10.60
CA PRO A 147 3.19 11.74 -10.84
C PRO A 147 3.76 12.36 -12.13
N LEU A 148 4.96 11.92 -12.53
CA LEU A 148 5.62 12.39 -13.75
C LEU A 148 5.03 11.76 -15.03
N LYS A 149 4.15 10.75 -14.88
CA LYS A 149 3.54 9.99 -15.99
C LYS A 149 4.56 9.43 -16.98
N SER A 150 5.74 9.04 -16.46
CA SER A 150 6.84 8.49 -17.27
C SER A 150 6.74 6.98 -17.27
N PHE A 151 6.34 6.40 -18.41
CA PHE A 151 6.13 4.96 -18.56
C PHE A 151 6.90 4.39 -19.75
N THR A 152 7.39 3.16 -19.60
CA THR A 152 7.69 2.25 -20.71
C THR A 152 6.67 1.14 -20.69
N ILE A 153 5.91 1.02 -21.78
CA ILE A 153 4.79 0.08 -21.87
C ILE A 153 5.10 -0.94 -22.94
N VAL A 154 5.08 -2.21 -22.57
CA VAL A 154 5.29 -3.34 -23.46
C VAL A 154 4.10 -4.29 -23.34
N GLY A 155 3.59 -4.78 -24.45
CA GLY A 155 2.47 -5.72 -24.46
C GLY A 155 1.99 -6.02 -25.89
N ASP A 156 1.15 -7.02 -26.01
CA ASP A 156 0.54 -7.44 -27.26
C ASP A 156 -0.98 -7.61 -27.09
N VAL A 157 -1.74 -6.67 -27.63
CA VAL A 157 -3.21 -6.68 -27.55
C VAL A 157 -3.85 -7.92 -28.20
N ALA A 158 -3.13 -8.64 -29.06
CA ALA A 158 -3.60 -9.90 -29.65
C ALA A 158 -3.50 -11.08 -28.67
N GLN A 159 -2.77 -10.93 -27.55
CA GLN A 159 -2.54 -11.99 -26.55
C GLN A 159 -3.31 -11.75 -25.24
N VAL A 160 -4.38 -10.97 -25.25
CA VAL A 160 -5.20 -10.72 -24.05
C VAL A 160 -5.81 -12.01 -23.54
N ALA A 161 -5.46 -12.41 -22.31
CA ALA A 161 -6.02 -13.57 -21.62
C ALA A 161 -6.96 -13.14 -20.46
N SER A 162 -6.74 -11.97 -19.89
CA SER A 162 -7.58 -11.44 -18.80
C SER A 162 -8.92 -10.92 -19.30
N ALA A 163 -9.99 -11.28 -18.61
CA ALA A 163 -11.32 -10.70 -18.87
C ALA A 163 -11.40 -9.18 -18.55
N ALA A 164 -10.43 -8.65 -17.81
CA ALA A 164 -10.32 -7.24 -17.44
C ALA A 164 -9.25 -6.52 -18.29
N GLY A 165 -8.52 -7.23 -19.14
CA GLY A 165 -7.52 -6.67 -20.03
C GLY A 165 -8.15 -5.93 -21.20
N SER A 166 -7.36 -5.16 -21.92
CA SER A 166 -7.81 -4.37 -23.05
C SER A 166 -7.28 -4.93 -24.37
N ALA A 167 -8.18 -5.05 -25.33
CA ALA A 167 -7.85 -5.43 -26.70
C ALA A 167 -7.54 -4.21 -27.60
N ASP A 168 -7.57 -3.00 -27.04
CA ASP A 168 -7.30 -1.76 -27.75
C ASP A 168 -6.50 -0.79 -26.86
N TRP A 169 -5.38 -0.31 -27.34
CA TRP A 169 -4.56 0.69 -26.66
C TRP A 169 -5.26 2.03 -26.49
N GLY A 170 -6.15 2.41 -27.42
CA GLY A 170 -6.90 3.66 -27.35
C GLY A 170 -7.91 3.74 -26.19
N GLU A 171 -8.33 2.58 -25.67
CA GLU A 171 -9.20 2.51 -24.50
C GLU A 171 -8.41 2.42 -23.18
N THR A 172 -7.12 2.11 -23.26
CA THR A 172 -6.27 1.81 -22.11
C THR A 172 -5.44 3.03 -21.65
N LEU A 173 -4.98 3.84 -22.57
CA LEU A 173 -4.07 4.98 -22.39
C LEU A 173 -4.78 6.31 -22.65
#